data_f673d07aa4969eb8c23c5d0b84949fab
#
_entry.id   f673d07aa4969eb8c23c5d0b84949fab
#
_cell.length_a   1.000
_cell.length_b   1.000
_cell.length_c   1.000
_cell.angle_alpha   90.00
_cell.angle_beta   90.00
_cell.angle_gamma   90.00
#
_symmetry.space_group_name_H-M   'P 1'
#
loop_
_entity.id
_entity.type
_entity.pdbx_description
1 polymer ?
#
loop_
_entity_poly.entity_id
_entity_poly.type
_entity_poly.pdbx_seq_one_letter_code
_entity_poly.pdbx_strand_id
1 'polypeptide(L)'
;MRSEIIRVRTGGREAVHDITAECAEFARDASGGGDGLLHVFVPHATAGVALIELGAGSDDDLLAALRDLLPADNRWEHAHGSLGHGRSHVLPAFIAPYASVPVLGGRLALGTWQSIAMVDLNVDNPDRQVRLSFLG
;
A
#
# COMPACT_ATOMS: atom_id res chain seq x y z
N MET A 1 -5.23 -7.31 20.51
CA MET A 1 -4.84 -7.05 19.10
C MET A 1 -3.34 -7.19 18.98
N ARG A 2 -2.87 -8.01 18.06
CA ARG A 2 -1.43 -8.04 17.69
C ARG A 2 -1.18 -7.04 16.57
N SER A 3 -0.07 -6.34 16.65
CA SER A 3 0.32 -5.35 15.65
C SER A 3 1.83 -5.37 15.44
N GLU A 4 2.25 -5.19 14.20
CA GLU A 4 3.65 -5.17 13.78
C GLU A 4 3.86 -4.09 12.73
N ILE A 5 5.06 -3.56 12.64
CA ILE A 5 5.46 -2.64 11.59
C ILE A 5 6.46 -3.35 10.67
N ILE A 6 6.15 -3.37 9.39
CA ILE A 6 7.10 -3.76 8.35
C ILE A 6 7.68 -2.53 7.66
N ARG A 7 8.92 -2.65 7.19
CA ARG A 7 9.61 -1.58 6.47
C ARG A 7 9.61 -1.87 4.98
N VAL A 8 9.36 -0.82 4.19
CA VAL A 8 9.34 -0.88 2.73
C VAL A 8 10.26 0.21 2.19
N ARG A 9 11.17 -0.15 1.29
CA ARG A 9 12.03 0.80 0.58
C ARG A 9 11.52 0.99 -0.84
N THR A 10 11.11 2.20 -1.17
CA THR A 10 10.58 2.54 -2.49
C THR A 10 11.66 3.01 -3.47
N GLY A 11 12.87 3.30 -2.99
CA GLY A 11 14.01 3.68 -3.84
C GLY A 11 13.94 5.08 -4.43
N GLY A 12 13.17 6.01 -3.83
CA GLY A 12 13.07 7.39 -4.30
C GLY A 12 12.37 7.54 -5.65
N ARG A 13 11.43 6.65 -5.97
CA ARG A 13 10.63 6.66 -7.20
C ARG A 13 9.19 6.26 -6.92
N GLU A 14 8.30 6.54 -7.87
CA GLU A 14 6.94 5.99 -7.86
C GLU A 14 7.01 4.46 -7.74
N ALA A 15 6.19 3.88 -6.88
CA ALA A 15 6.21 2.45 -6.62
C ALA A 15 4.82 1.87 -6.38
N VAL A 16 4.62 0.68 -6.94
CA VAL A 16 3.60 -0.29 -6.52
C VAL A 16 4.36 -1.46 -5.93
N HIS A 17 4.38 -1.56 -4.61
CA HIS A 17 5.22 -2.51 -3.89
C HIS A 17 4.38 -3.65 -3.32
N ASP A 18 4.65 -4.88 -3.73
CA ASP A 18 3.96 -6.07 -3.24
C ASP A 18 4.35 -6.36 -1.80
N ILE A 19 3.37 -6.36 -0.90
CA ILE A 19 3.53 -6.71 0.52
C ILE A 19 2.71 -7.93 0.91
N THR A 20 2.23 -8.70 -0.06
CA THR A 20 1.35 -9.85 0.18
C THR A 20 2.02 -10.90 1.05
N ALA A 21 3.29 -11.22 0.80
CA ALA A 21 4.01 -12.25 1.54
C ALA A 21 4.17 -11.88 3.02
N GLU A 22 4.55 -10.64 3.31
CA GLU A 22 4.69 -10.12 4.68
C GLU A 22 3.35 -10.11 5.40
N CYS A 23 2.29 -9.71 4.71
CA CYS A 23 0.93 -9.75 5.24
C CYS A 23 0.48 -11.17 5.56
N ALA A 24 0.76 -12.13 4.68
CA ALA A 24 0.39 -13.53 4.86
C ALA A 24 1.16 -14.17 6.04
N GLU A 25 2.44 -13.89 6.17
CA GLU A 25 3.26 -14.36 7.28
C GLU A 25 2.76 -13.81 8.61
N PHE A 26 2.53 -12.51 8.70
CA PHE A 26 2.00 -11.88 9.90
C PHE A 26 0.61 -12.45 10.27
N ALA A 27 -0.30 -12.58 9.30
CA ALA A 27 -1.65 -13.10 9.54
C ALA A 27 -1.61 -14.54 10.09
N ARG A 28 -0.78 -15.39 9.52
CA ARG A 28 -0.59 -16.76 9.99
C ARG A 28 -0.11 -16.79 11.44
N ASP A 29 0.93 -16.01 11.73
CA ASP A 29 1.57 -16.00 13.05
C ASP A 29 0.68 -15.33 14.11
N ALA A 30 0.00 -14.25 13.75
CA ALA A 30 -0.87 -13.51 14.67
C ALA A 30 -2.17 -14.24 14.99
N SER A 31 -2.73 -14.97 14.01
CA SER A 31 -4.02 -15.67 14.19
C SER A 31 -3.88 -16.99 14.94
N GLY A 32 -2.70 -17.60 14.97
CA GLY A 32 -2.52 -18.95 15.51
C GLY A 32 -3.37 -20.01 14.81
N GLY A 33 -3.71 -19.79 13.54
CA GLY A 33 -4.59 -20.66 12.76
C GLY A 33 -6.07 -20.36 12.89
N GLY A 34 -6.45 -19.29 13.60
CA GLY A 34 -7.86 -18.85 13.77
C GLY A 34 -8.33 -17.91 12.66
N ASP A 35 -9.59 -17.50 12.80
CA ASP A 35 -10.24 -16.55 11.90
C ASP A 35 -10.15 -15.12 12.46
N GLY A 36 -10.23 -14.13 11.58
CA GLY A 36 -10.23 -12.71 11.96
C GLY A 36 -10.07 -11.79 10.77
N LEU A 37 -9.55 -10.60 11.05
CA LEU A 37 -9.25 -9.57 10.05
C LEU A 37 -7.79 -9.14 10.16
N LEU A 38 -7.11 -9.08 9.03
CA LEU A 38 -5.88 -8.34 8.88
C LEU A 38 -6.21 -6.92 8.47
N HIS A 39 -5.78 -5.95 9.25
CA HIS A 39 -5.82 -4.53 8.88
C HIS A 39 -4.42 -4.07 8.48
N VAL A 40 -4.33 -3.50 7.29
CA VAL A 40 -3.09 -2.95 6.72
C VAL A 40 -3.22 -1.43 6.69
N PHE A 41 -2.31 -0.73 7.34
CA PHE A 41 -2.35 0.74 7.41
C PHE A 41 -0.99 1.34 7.06
N VAL A 42 -1.01 2.31 6.14
CA VAL A 42 0.18 3.06 5.74
C VAL A 42 0.15 4.44 6.39
N PRO A 43 1.02 4.69 7.41
CA PRO A 43 1.02 5.94 8.18
C PRO A 43 1.78 7.06 7.45
N HIS A 44 1.51 7.25 6.17
CA HIS A 44 2.16 8.27 5.34
C HIS A 44 1.10 9.02 4.52
N ALA A 45 1.20 10.35 4.51
CA ALA A 45 0.23 11.22 3.84
C ALA A 45 0.32 11.19 2.30
N THR A 46 1.19 10.34 1.75
CA THR A 46 1.54 10.30 0.31
C THR A 46 1.43 8.91 -0.30
N ALA A 47 0.85 7.95 0.43
CA ALA A 47 0.78 6.57 -0.01
C ALA A 47 -0.58 5.95 0.30
N GLY A 48 -0.90 4.87 -0.38
CA GLY A 48 -2.12 4.10 -0.19
C GLY A 48 -1.89 2.59 -0.26
N VAL A 49 -2.96 1.84 -0.06
CA VAL A 49 -2.98 0.37 -0.15
C VAL A 49 -4.00 -0.04 -1.20
N ALA A 50 -3.59 -0.85 -2.16
CA ALA A 50 -4.46 -1.40 -3.19
C ALA A 50 -4.50 -2.93 -3.13
N LEU A 51 -5.68 -3.50 -3.37
CA LEU A 51 -5.84 -4.91 -3.68
C LEU A 51 -5.91 -5.01 -5.20
N ILE A 52 -4.86 -5.51 -5.82
CA ILE A 52 -4.67 -5.47 -7.26
C ILE A 52 -3.90 -6.72 -7.72
N GLU A 53 -4.17 -7.19 -8.93
CA GLU A 53 -3.35 -8.22 -9.56
C GLU A 53 -1.97 -7.64 -9.90
N LEU A 54 -0.91 -8.31 -9.47
CA LEU A 54 0.47 -7.98 -9.80
C LEU A 54 1.10 -9.04 -10.72
N GLY A 55 2.13 -8.65 -11.46
CA GLY A 55 2.88 -9.57 -12.33
C GLY A 55 2.30 -9.75 -13.73
N ALA A 56 1.15 -9.11 -14.05
CA ALA A 56 0.52 -9.18 -15.37
C ALA A 56 0.42 -7.81 -16.07
N GLY A 57 1.09 -6.78 -15.51
CA GLY A 57 1.14 -5.43 -16.07
C GLY A 57 0.22 -4.41 -15.39
N SER A 58 -0.69 -4.83 -14.51
CA SER A 58 -1.63 -3.91 -13.83
C SER A 58 -0.95 -2.92 -12.90
N ASP A 59 0.21 -3.24 -12.36
CA ASP A 59 1.06 -2.33 -11.60
C ASP A 59 1.57 -1.17 -12.47
N ASP A 60 2.09 -1.46 -13.66
CA ASP A 60 2.51 -0.44 -14.62
C ASP A 60 1.34 0.38 -15.13
N ASP A 61 0.21 -0.27 -15.43
CA ASP A 61 -1.02 0.37 -15.85
C ASP A 61 -1.55 1.32 -14.77
N LEU A 62 -1.49 0.91 -13.49
CA LEU A 62 -1.90 1.76 -12.37
C LEU A 62 -1.03 3.02 -12.29
N LEU A 63 0.29 2.89 -12.39
CA LEU A 63 1.19 4.05 -12.37
C LEU A 63 0.93 4.98 -13.54
N ALA A 64 0.69 4.44 -14.74
CA ALA A 64 0.33 5.24 -15.92
C ALA A 64 -0.99 6.01 -15.71
N ALA A 65 -2.01 5.34 -15.18
CA ALA A 65 -3.29 5.97 -14.88
C ALA A 65 -3.15 7.07 -13.82
N LEU A 66 -2.32 6.84 -12.79
CA LEU A 66 -2.06 7.84 -11.75
C LEU A 66 -1.28 9.04 -12.29
N ARG A 67 -0.35 8.85 -13.24
CA ARG A 67 0.33 9.98 -13.90
C ARG A 67 -0.62 10.85 -14.69
N ASP A 68 -1.62 10.26 -15.32
CA ASP A 68 -2.66 11.00 -16.04
C ASP A 68 -3.63 11.72 -15.10
N LEU A 69 -4.06 11.05 -14.03
CA LEU A 69 -5.00 11.61 -13.05
C LEU A 69 -4.34 12.67 -12.16
N LEU A 70 -3.10 12.41 -11.74
CA LEU A 70 -2.32 13.23 -10.80
C LEU A 70 -0.97 13.58 -11.45
N PRO A 71 -0.91 14.52 -12.41
CA PRO A 71 0.32 14.85 -13.12
C PRO A 71 1.42 15.40 -12.19
N ALA A 72 2.66 15.04 -12.46
CA ALA A 72 3.83 15.52 -11.73
C ALA A 72 4.31 16.86 -12.29
N ASP A 73 3.53 17.91 -12.08
CA ASP A 73 3.82 19.27 -12.54
C ASP A 73 3.58 20.31 -11.42
N ASN A 74 3.58 21.59 -11.76
CA ASN A 74 3.51 22.69 -10.81
C ASN A 74 2.08 23.18 -10.50
N ARG A 75 1.04 22.44 -10.88
CA ARG A 75 -0.36 22.86 -10.65
C ARG A 75 -0.80 22.79 -9.19
N TRP A 76 -0.08 22.06 -8.33
CA TRP A 76 -0.47 21.77 -6.96
C TRP A 76 -0.09 22.90 -6.02
N GLU A 77 -1.01 23.28 -5.12
CA GLU A 77 -0.74 24.31 -4.09
C GLU A 77 0.33 23.82 -3.09
N HIS A 78 0.30 22.54 -2.73
CA HIS A 78 1.34 21.90 -1.92
C HIS A 78 2.61 21.76 -2.77
N ALA A 79 3.55 22.68 -2.66
CA ALA A 79 4.61 22.90 -3.65
C ALA A 79 6.05 22.80 -3.08
N HIS A 80 6.27 22.16 -1.92
CA HIS A 80 7.63 21.86 -1.46
C HIS A 80 8.11 20.53 -2.00
N GLY A 81 9.41 20.24 -1.87
CA GLY A 81 10.02 19.01 -2.35
C GLY A 81 10.29 19.03 -3.87
N SER A 82 10.32 17.85 -4.48
CA SER A 82 10.51 17.70 -5.92
C SER A 82 9.30 18.21 -6.71
N LEU A 83 9.52 18.48 -8.01
CA LEU A 83 8.43 18.93 -8.89
C LEU A 83 7.26 17.95 -8.85
N GLY A 84 6.06 18.49 -8.63
CA GLY A 84 4.84 17.70 -8.54
C GLY A 84 4.65 16.92 -7.24
N HIS A 85 5.47 17.16 -6.22
CA HIS A 85 5.34 16.51 -4.91
C HIS A 85 3.92 16.59 -4.35
N GLY A 86 3.21 17.72 -4.58
CA GLY A 86 1.84 17.92 -4.12
C GLY A 86 0.85 16.86 -4.59
N ARG A 87 1.06 16.24 -5.75
CA ARG A 87 0.20 15.16 -6.25
C ARG A 87 0.17 13.95 -5.32
N SER A 88 1.29 13.68 -4.68
CA SER A 88 1.40 12.52 -3.78
C SER A 88 0.52 12.67 -2.54
N HIS A 89 0.27 13.91 -2.09
CA HIS A 89 -0.66 14.21 -0.99
C HIS A 89 -2.14 14.09 -1.37
N VAL A 90 -2.46 13.99 -2.66
CA VAL A 90 -3.83 13.77 -3.16
C VAL A 90 -4.10 12.27 -3.35
N LEU A 91 -3.06 11.46 -3.59
CA LEU A 91 -3.17 10.03 -3.82
C LEU A 91 -4.03 9.30 -2.77
N PRO A 92 -3.87 9.52 -1.44
CA PRO A 92 -4.64 8.79 -0.44
C PRO A 92 -6.15 9.06 -0.47
N ALA A 93 -6.59 10.09 -1.17
CA ALA A 93 -8.01 10.34 -1.40
C ALA A 93 -8.62 9.41 -2.46
N PHE A 94 -7.81 8.84 -3.33
CA PHE A 94 -8.23 7.90 -4.38
C PHE A 94 -7.88 6.45 -4.03
N ILE A 95 -6.69 6.24 -3.47
CA ILE A 95 -6.24 4.93 -2.99
C ILE A 95 -6.04 5.06 -1.48
N ALA A 96 -7.00 4.58 -0.70
CA ALA A 96 -7.03 4.77 0.74
C ALA A 96 -5.75 4.23 1.41
N PRO A 97 -5.28 4.86 2.50
CA PRO A 97 -4.06 4.43 3.18
C PRO A 97 -4.24 3.16 4.01
N TYR A 98 -5.32 2.44 3.80
CA TYR A 98 -5.61 1.20 4.52
C TYR A 98 -6.43 0.23 3.67
N ALA A 99 -6.35 -1.04 4.05
CA ALA A 99 -7.26 -2.10 3.61
C ALA A 99 -7.44 -3.12 4.72
N SER A 100 -8.59 -3.78 4.77
CA SER A 100 -8.84 -4.91 5.65
C SER A 100 -9.12 -6.15 4.81
N VAL A 101 -8.49 -7.27 5.18
CA VAL A 101 -8.62 -8.54 4.48
C VAL A 101 -9.07 -9.61 5.49
N PRO A 102 -10.10 -10.41 5.18
CA PRO A 102 -10.46 -11.53 6.03
C PRO A 102 -9.31 -12.54 6.14
N VAL A 103 -9.16 -13.11 7.33
CA VAL A 103 -8.24 -14.21 7.62
C VAL A 103 -9.09 -15.39 8.03
N LEU A 104 -8.97 -16.52 7.32
CA LEU A 104 -9.72 -17.74 7.59
C LEU A 104 -8.73 -18.89 7.77
N GLY A 105 -8.81 -19.55 8.92
CA GLY A 105 -7.88 -20.62 9.26
C GLY A 105 -6.40 -20.20 9.20
N GLY A 106 -6.09 -18.98 9.58
CA GLY A 106 -4.75 -18.43 9.56
C GLY A 106 -4.25 -17.97 8.17
N ARG A 107 -5.12 -17.94 7.17
CA ARG A 107 -4.76 -17.60 5.79
C ARG A 107 -5.53 -16.37 5.31
N LEU A 108 -4.87 -15.51 4.54
CA LEU A 108 -5.54 -14.40 3.87
C LEU A 108 -6.58 -14.93 2.89
N ALA A 109 -7.82 -14.49 3.03
CA ALA A 109 -8.93 -14.87 2.15
C ALA A 109 -8.98 -13.96 0.92
N LEU A 110 -7.86 -13.84 0.21
CA LEU A 110 -7.77 -13.12 -1.05
C LEU A 110 -8.32 -13.95 -2.21
N GLY A 111 -8.86 -13.29 -3.22
CA GLY A 111 -9.13 -13.92 -4.50
C GLY A 111 -7.82 -14.39 -5.17
N THR A 112 -7.92 -15.33 -6.10
CA THR A 112 -6.77 -15.97 -6.76
C THR A 112 -5.78 -14.96 -7.34
N TRP A 113 -6.25 -13.85 -7.88
CA TRP A 113 -5.44 -12.85 -8.56
C TRP A 113 -5.19 -11.58 -7.74
N GLN A 114 -5.66 -11.54 -6.50
CA GLN A 114 -5.45 -10.37 -5.64
C GLN A 114 -4.11 -10.44 -4.92
N SER A 115 -3.36 -9.36 -5.00
CA SER A 115 -2.21 -9.07 -4.14
C SER A 115 -2.49 -7.84 -3.29
N ILE A 116 -1.76 -7.68 -2.21
CA ILE A 116 -1.78 -6.47 -1.37
C ILE A 116 -0.56 -5.65 -1.76
N ALA A 117 -0.79 -4.42 -2.22
CA ALA A 117 0.28 -3.55 -2.66
C ALA A 117 0.24 -2.20 -1.93
N MET A 118 1.40 -1.71 -1.53
CA MET A 118 1.58 -0.30 -1.15
C MET A 118 1.83 0.51 -2.42
N VAL A 119 1.05 1.57 -2.61
CA VAL A 119 1.18 2.50 -3.74
C VAL A 119 1.72 3.82 -3.23
N ASP A 120 2.84 4.27 -3.75
CA ASP A 120 3.52 5.49 -3.30
C ASP A 120 3.99 6.32 -4.50
N LEU A 121 3.55 7.56 -4.56
CA LEU A 121 3.99 8.52 -5.58
C LEU A 121 5.07 9.48 -5.07
N ASN A 122 5.41 9.43 -3.78
CA ASN A 122 6.43 10.31 -3.20
C ASN A 122 7.82 9.80 -3.52
N VAL A 123 8.58 10.59 -4.27
CA VAL A 123 9.96 10.28 -4.67
C VAL A 123 11.01 10.86 -3.70
N ASP A 124 10.59 11.67 -2.74
CA ASP A 124 11.49 12.38 -1.81
C ASP A 124 11.82 11.58 -0.55
N ASN A 125 10.99 10.58 -0.19
CA ASN A 125 11.12 9.77 1.01
C ASN A 125 11.11 8.28 0.67
N PRO A 126 12.27 7.64 0.51
CA PRO A 126 12.34 6.25 0.07
C PRO A 126 12.06 5.21 1.16
N ASP A 127 12.09 5.62 2.42
CA ASP A 127 11.86 4.69 3.55
C ASP A 127 10.42 4.82 4.04
N ARG A 128 9.68 3.70 4.02
CA ARG A 128 8.28 3.63 4.40
C ARG A 128 8.04 2.57 5.45
N GLN A 129 6.94 2.74 6.17
CA GLN A 129 6.45 1.78 7.15
C GLN A 129 5.01 1.38 6.81
N VAL A 130 4.68 0.13 7.06
CA VAL A 130 3.32 -0.36 6.99
C VAL A 130 2.98 -1.05 8.31
N ARG A 131 1.88 -0.65 8.92
CA ARG A 131 1.39 -1.30 10.14
C ARG A 131 0.42 -2.41 9.77
N LEU A 132 0.74 -3.60 10.24
CA LEU A 132 -0.13 -4.77 10.16
C LEU A 132 -0.76 -5.00 11.54
N SER A 133 -2.07 -5.17 11.58
CA SER A 133 -2.80 -5.45 12.82
C SER A 133 -3.77 -6.59 12.60
N PHE A 134 -3.82 -7.53 13.55
CA PHE A 134 -4.75 -8.65 13.50
C PHE A 134 -5.82 -8.48 14.57
N LEU A 135 -7.07 -8.60 14.15
CA LEU A 135 -8.27 -8.58 14.99
C LEU A 135 -9.00 -9.94 14.85
N GLY A 136 -9.02 -10.67 15.95
CA GLY A 136 -9.62 -12.01 15.94
C GLY A 136 -9.55 -12.69 17.26
#